data_a2f78502e9ed76cd0a7c69298d705e45
#
_entry.id   a2f78502e9ed76cd0a7c69298d705e45
#
_cell.length_a   1.000
_cell.length_b   1.000
_cell.length_c   1.000
_cell.angle_alpha   90.00
_cell.angle_beta   90.00
_cell.angle_gamma   90.00
#
_symmetry.space_group_name_H-M   'P 1'
#
loop_
_entity.id
_entity.type
_entity.pdbx_description
1 polymer ?
#
loop_
_entity_poly.entity_id
_entity_poly.type
_entity_poly.pdbx_seq_one_letter_code
_entity_poly.pdbx_strand_id
1 'polypeptide(L)'
;MLVRGKEKGWLTRKEIRETVKLCEKVSRDELEAIFRSIERKRINLLTRRPSNGKSSRSSRSRKKSPAVDADKTPLLADALTQRKADPRRVLDSDVKFSHDIKIDDSVKIYLREIGWVPLLTPDEEVKLAKIIAGDEFSELQKETARKKLTTANLRLVVSIAKKYKTQGLSFLDLVQEGNLGLMRAVQKFDHTKGFKFSTYATWWIRQAITRALADQEDIIRKPVHIVEKINKLKKASSEISQKKGTEPTPHELGSKMNMPPTKVQEIRKIAQRPISLETPIGEDENSQLQHFLEDQRIANPDSSAMKRLLREELEKVLNTLSDRERRVIRRRFGFDDGHYYTLEEVGREFGVTRERIRQIEAKALRRLKSQKRSVRVKDFLDM
;
A
#
# COMPACT_ATOMS: atom_id res chain seq x y z
N MET A 1 -43.16 -29.25 5.24
CA MET A 1 -41.85 -28.74 5.52
C MET A 1 -41.68 -27.28 5.18
N LEU A 2 -41.89 -26.86 3.95
CA LEU A 2 -41.75 -25.45 3.54
C LEU A 2 -42.66 -24.47 4.30
N VAL A 3 -43.85 -24.89 4.70
CA VAL A 3 -44.78 -24.10 5.52
C VAL A 3 -44.16 -23.81 6.91
N ARG A 4 -43.65 -24.84 7.58
CA ARG A 4 -42.95 -24.72 8.88
C ARG A 4 -41.66 -23.91 8.80
N GLY A 5 -40.95 -23.96 7.68
CA GLY A 5 -39.74 -23.16 7.44
C GLY A 5 -40.06 -21.68 7.23
N LYS A 6 -41.19 -21.36 6.59
CA LYS A 6 -41.66 -19.96 6.44
C LYS A 6 -42.13 -19.34 7.76
N GLU A 7 -42.78 -20.12 8.63
CA GLU A 7 -43.21 -19.66 9.96
C GLU A 7 -42.07 -19.44 10.92
N LYS A 8 -41.00 -20.23 10.86
CA LYS A 8 -39.85 -20.17 11.77
C LYS A 8 -38.68 -19.30 11.23
N GLY A 9 -38.68 -19.00 9.94
CA GLY A 9 -37.58 -18.27 9.28
C GLY A 9 -36.29 -19.07 9.09
N TRP A 10 -36.20 -20.30 9.62
CA TRP A 10 -35.04 -21.16 9.53
C TRP A 10 -35.40 -22.67 9.54
N LEU A 11 -34.53 -23.51 8.93
CA LEU A 11 -34.60 -24.95 8.97
C LEU A 11 -33.20 -25.52 9.17
N THR A 12 -33.09 -26.68 9.87
CA THR A 12 -31.80 -27.36 10.01
C THR A 12 -31.58 -28.37 8.89
N ARG A 13 -30.34 -28.49 8.41
CA ARG A 13 -29.95 -29.49 7.40
C ARG A 13 -30.30 -30.92 7.84
N LYS A 14 -30.31 -31.19 9.15
CA LYS A 14 -30.66 -32.49 9.72
C LYS A 14 -32.17 -32.79 9.56
N GLU A 15 -33.03 -31.81 9.86
CA GLU A 15 -34.49 -31.92 9.68
C GLU A 15 -34.88 -32.17 8.21
N ILE A 16 -34.17 -31.51 7.27
CA ILE A 16 -34.41 -31.71 5.85
C ILE A 16 -34.02 -33.13 5.41
N ARG A 17 -32.85 -33.62 5.85
CA ARG A 17 -32.38 -34.96 5.54
C ARG A 17 -33.29 -36.06 6.13
N GLU A 18 -33.78 -35.88 7.34
CA GLU A 18 -34.69 -36.85 7.98
C GLU A 18 -36.03 -36.91 7.27
N THR A 19 -36.57 -35.79 6.81
CA THR A 19 -37.85 -35.77 6.09
C THR A 19 -37.73 -36.26 4.67
N VAL A 20 -36.58 -36.04 4.01
CA VAL A 20 -36.30 -36.56 2.66
C VAL A 20 -36.01 -38.08 2.69
N LYS A 21 -35.40 -38.61 3.77
CA LYS A 21 -35.21 -40.06 3.97
C LYS A 21 -36.53 -40.81 4.17
N LEU A 22 -37.61 -40.16 4.57
CA LEU A 22 -38.96 -40.74 4.67
C LEU A 22 -39.66 -40.86 3.31
N CYS A 23 -39.16 -40.16 2.26
CA CYS A 23 -39.61 -40.25 0.89
C CYS A 23 -38.49 -40.93 0.08
N GLU A 24 -38.67 -42.19 -0.28
CA GLU A 24 -37.77 -43.15 -0.96
C GLU A 24 -36.63 -42.54 -1.82
N LYS A 25 -35.40 -43.10 -1.60
CA LYS A 25 -34.18 -43.02 -2.46
C LYS A 25 -33.96 -41.72 -3.26
N VAL A 26 -33.54 -40.65 -2.59
CA VAL A 26 -33.13 -39.40 -3.23
C VAL A 26 -31.61 -39.38 -3.41
N SER A 27 -31.15 -39.09 -4.63
CA SER A 27 -29.72 -38.94 -4.97
C SER A 27 -29.09 -37.74 -4.25
N ARG A 28 -27.74 -37.71 -4.12
CA ARG A 28 -26.99 -36.57 -3.55
C ARG A 28 -27.26 -35.26 -4.31
N ASP A 29 -27.35 -35.33 -5.62
CA ASP A 29 -27.56 -34.16 -6.48
C ASP A 29 -28.96 -33.56 -6.32
N GLU A 30 -29.96 -34.40 -6.13
CA GLU A 30 -31.34 -33.98 -5.84
C GLU A 30 -31.48 -33.35 -4.46
N LEU A 31 -30.72 -33.82 -3.45
CA LEU A 31 -30.65 -33.19 -2.14
C LEU A 31 -30.05 -31.76 -2.21
N GLU A 32 -29.03 -31.56 -3.01
CA GLU A 32 -28.47 -30.22 -3.21
C GLU A 32 -29.44 -29.31 -3.97
N ALA A 33 -30.16 -29.80 -4.95
CA ALA A 33 -31.21 -29.06 -5.64
C ALA A 33 -32.33 -28.61 -4.68
N ILE A 34 -32.70 -29.46 -3.73
CA ILE A 34 -33.67 -29.13 -2.67
C ILE A 34 -33.11 -28.02 -1.75
N PHE A 35 -31.84 -28.10 -1.33
CA PHE A 35 -31.21 -27.03 -0.53
C PHE A 35 -31.20 -25.69 -1.26
N ARG A 36 -30.81 -25.65 -2.53
CA ARG A 36 -30.84 -24.44 -3.36
C ARG A 36 -32.26 -23.86 -3.52
N SER A 37 -33.27 -24.72 -3.64
CA SER A 37 -34.68 -24.33 -3.74
C SER A 37 -35.20 -23.69 -2.44
N ILE A 38 -34.73 -24.14 -1.27
CA ILE A 38 -35.09 -23.62 0.04
C ILE A 38 -34.41 -22.26 0.28
N GLU A 39 -33.15 -22.12 -0.12
CA GLU A 39 -32.41 -20.85 -0.04
C GLU A 39 -33.03 -19.77 -0.94
N ARG A 40 -33.47 -20.09 -2.15
CA ARG A 40 -34.20 -19.17 -3.03
C ARG A 40 -35.50 -18.62 -2.39
N LYS A 41 -36.11 -19.35 -1.46
CA LYS A 41 -37.30 -18.91 -0.73
C LYS A 41 -36.98 -18.11 0.55
N ARG A 42 -35.72 -17.64 0.71
CA ARG A 42 -35.24 -16.83 1.85
C ARG A 42 -35.41 -17.51 3.23
N ILE A 43 -35.29 -18.83 3.31
CA ILE A 43 -35.31 -19.58 4.56
C ILE A 43 -33.86 -19.92 4.92
N ASN A 44 -33.38 -19.49 6.10
CA ASN A 44 -31.99 -19.70 6.52
C ASN A 44 -31.74 -21.17 6.88
N LEU A 45 -30.75 -21.81 6.24
CA LEU A 45 -30.31 -23.15 6.54
C LEU A 45 -29.26 -23.17 7.64
N LEU A 46 -29.60 -23.72 8.81
CA LEU A 46 -28.70 -23.83 9.95
C LEU A 46 -28.16 -25.26 10.11
N THR A 47 -26.91 -25.37 10.58
CA THR A 47 -26.29 -26.68 10.88
C THR A 47 -26.72 -27.22 12.25
N ARG A 48 -27.13 -26.37 13.20
CA ARG A 48 -27.65 -26.75 14.53
C ARG A 48 -28.82 -25.85 14.94
N ARG A 49 -29.74 -26.35 15.77
CA ARG A 49 -30.83 -25.54 16.35
C ARG A 49 -30.28 -24.42 17.22
N PRO A 50 -30.79 -23.18 17.11
CA PRO A 50 -30.45 -22.14 18.06
C PRO A 50 -30.96 -22.51 19.45
N SER A 51 -30.10 -22.41 20.48
CA SER A 51 -30.49 -22.65 21.87
C SER A 51 -31.30 -21.46 22.38
N ASN A 52 -32.53 -21.72 22.84
CA ASN A 52 -33.37 -20.75 23.52
C ASN A 52 -32.76 -20.42 24.91
N GLY A 53 -31.98 -19.34 24.99
CA GLY A 53 -31.50 -18.77 26.24
C GLY A 53 -32.40 -17.61 26.65
N LYS A 54 -33.16 -17.78 27.73
CA LYS A 54 -33.98 -16.74 28.38
C LYS A 54 -33.10 -15.60 28.88
N SER A 55 -33.50 -14.38 28.56
CA SER A 55 -32.96 -13.13 29.08
C SER A 55 -33.20 -13.01 30.61
N SER A 56 -32.18 -12.68 31.38
CA SER A 56 -32.35 -12.01 32.66
C SER A 56 -31.54 -10.71 32.68
N ARG A 57 -32.29 -9.61 32.71
CA ARG A 57 -31.83 -8.28 33.06
C ARG A 57 -31.38 -8.26 34.51
N SER A 58 -30.24 -7.69 34.84
CA SER A 58 -30.01 -7.03 36.11
C SER A 58 -29.11 -5.81 35.93
N SER A 59 -29.66 -4.70 36.32
CA SER A 59 -29.11 -3.37 36.51
C SER A 59 -28.22 -3.30 37.75
N ARG A 60 -27.08 -2.56 37.67
CA ARG A 60 -26.52 -1.74 38.78
C ARG A 60 -25.28 -0.99 38.27
N SER A 61 -25.42 0.30 38.13
CA SER A 61 -25.07 1.45 38.98
C SER A 61 -23.57 1.84 39.00
N ARG A 62 -23.35 2.99 38.40
CA ARG A 62 -22.36 4.06 38.63
C ARG A 62 -21.46 3.93 39.87
N LYS A 63 -20.13 4.13 39.66
CA LYS A 63 -19.32 5.01 40.51
C LYS A 63 -18.24 5.73 39.73
N LYS A 64 -18.02 7.02 40.05
CA LYS A 64 -17.13 8.02 39.50
C LYS A 64 -15.68 7.85 39.97
N SER A 65 -14.77 8.11 39.09
CA SER A 65 -13.44 8.79 39.06
C SER A 65 -12.53 8.83 40.31
N PRO A 66 -11.21 9.02 40.18
CA PRO A 66 -10.64 10.23 39.62
C PRO A 66 -9.44 10.03 38.62
N ALA A 67 -9.12 11.16 37.99
CA ALA A 67 -8.06 11.37 37.01
C ALA A 67 -6.65 11.28 37.62
N VAL A 68 -5.69 10.81 36.86
CA VAL A 68 -4.29 11.24 36.90
C VAL A 68 -3.68 11.12 35.48
N ASP A 69 -2.93 12.15 35.13
CA ASP A 69 -2.29 12.48 33.89
C ASP A 69 -1.22 11.54 33.37
N ALA A 70 -0.87 11.84 32.11
CA ALA A 70 0.41 11.72 31.43
C ALA A 70 0.61 10.55 30.48
N ASP A 71 0.41 10.89 29.21
CA ASP A 71 1.40 10.78 28.15
C ASP A 71 2.28 9.52 28.11
N LYS A 72 1.84 8.52 27.30
CA LYS A 72 2.66 7.62 26.44
C LYS A 72 1.79 6.60 25.72
N THR A 73 1.57 6.88 24.42
CA THR A 73 1.26 5.89 23.34
C THR A 73 0.40 4.67 23.68
N PRO A 74 -0.91 4.70 23.44
CA PRO A 74 -1.78 3.52 23.56
C PRO A 74 -2.25 3.05 22.15
N LEU A 75 -1.42 2.35 21.39
CA LEU A 75 -1.85 1.72 20.13
C LEU A 75 -1.67 0.19 20.09
N LEU A 76 -1.36 -0.42 21.24
CA LEU A 76 -1.08 -1.87 21.30
C LEU A 76 -1.88 -2.64 22.38
N ALA A 77 -2.70 -1.98 23.20
CA ALA A 77 -3.37 -2.64 24.32
C ALA A 77 -4.68 -3.39 23.95
N ASP A 78 -5.42 -2.94 22.93
CA ASP A 78 -6.74 -3.52 22.62
C ASP A 78 -6.75 -4.84 21.85
N ALA A 79 -5.60 -5.29 21.34
CA ALA A 79 -5.51 -6.56 20.61
C ALA A 79 -5.17 -7.77 21.51
N LEU A 80 -4.91 -7.54 22.80
CA LEU A 80 -4.44 -8.57 23.72
C LEU A 80 -5.53 -9.23 24.57
N THR A 81 -6.78 -8.74 24.53
CA THR A 81 -7.85 -9.22 25.42
C THR A 81 -8.78 -10.26 24.80
N GLN A 82 -8.55 -10.70 23.56
CA GLN A 82 -9.36 -11.74 22.94
C GLN A 82 -8.56 -13.03 22.69
N ARG A 83 -8.88 -14.02 23.56
CA ARG A 83 -8.59 -15.46 23.50
C ARG A 83 -7.19 -15.89 23.96
N LYS A 84 -7.16 -16.40 25.19
CA LYS A 84 -6.21 -17.42 25.65
C LYS A 84 -6.39 -18.72 24.82
N ALA A 85 -5.96 -18.73 23.56
CA ALA A 85 -5.77 -19.94 22.78
C ALA A 85 -4.27 -20.22 22.77
N ASP A 86 -3.86 -21.39 23.25
CA ASP A 86 -2.48 -21.85 23.23
C ASP A 86 -1.99 -21.85 21.77
N PRO A 87 -0.98 -21.05 21.40
CA PRO A 87 -0.53 -20.94 20.01
C PRO A 87 -0.03 -22.27 19.43
N ARG A 88 0.25 -23.26 20.28
CA ARG A 88 0.65 -24.61 19.86
C ARG A 88 -0.53 -25.46 19.34
N ARG A 89 -1.76 -25.24 19.84
CA ARG A 89 -2.97 -25.95 19.35
C ARG A 89 -3.47 -25.44 18.00
N VAL A 90 -3.12 -24.22 17.63
CA VAL A 90 -3.48 -23.63 16.33
C VAL A 90 -2.59 -24.20 15.20
N LEU A 91 -1.37 -24.68 15.54
CA LEU A 91 -0.40 -25.18 14.57
C LEU A 91 -0.72 -26.56 13.99
N ASP A 92 -1.40 -27.43 14.75
CA ASP A 92 -1.67 -28.81 14.30
C ASP A 92 -2.97 -28.95 13.50
N SER A 93 -3.94 -28.04 13.66
CA SER A 93 -5.24 -28.12 12.98
C SER A 93 -5.31 -27.36 11.65
N ASP A 94 -4.47 -26.33 11.45
CA ASP A 94 -4.56 -25.43 10.29
C ASP A 94 -3.55 -25.71 9.17
N VAL A 95 -2.68 -26.71 9.31
CA VAL A 95 -1.73 -27.12 8.25
C VAL A 95 -2.36 -28.12 7.27
N LYS A 96 -3.66 -28.40 7.38
CA LYS A 96 -4.39 -28.98 6.27
C LYS A 96 -4.61 -27.89 5.22
N PHE A 97 -3.60 -27.70 4.37
CA PHE A 97 -3.71 -26.88 3.18
C PHE A 97 -4.89 -27.38 2.34
N SER A 98 -5.96 -26.59 2.29
CA SER A 98 -7.00 -26.77 1.29
C SER A 98 -6.36 -26.74 -0.10
N HIS A 99 -6.73 -27.70 -0.93
CA HIS A 99 -6.16 -28.02 -2.25
C HIS A 99 -6.27 -26.90 -3.30
N ASP A 100 -6.85 -25.73 -2.97
CA ASP A 100 -7.25 -24.69 -3.93
C ASP A 100 -6.28 -23.52 -4.08
N ILE A 101 -5.11 -23.55 -3.42
CA ILE A 101 -4.08 -22.53 -3.65
C ILE A 101 -3.07 -23.14 -4.61
N LYS A 102 -2.90 -22.57 -5.80
CA LYS A 102 -1.72 -22.75 -6.65
C LYS A 102 -0.52 -22.21 -5.85
N ILE A 103 0.01 -23.07 -4.96
CA ILE A 103 1.18 -22.76 -4.15
C ILE A 103 2.35 -22.94 -5.10
N ASP A 104 3.14 -21.89 -5.32
CA ASP A 104 4.41 -21.98 -6.00
C ASP A 104 5.23 -23.12 -5.42
N ASP A 105 5.91 -23.91 -6.26
CA ASP A 105 6.67 -25.06 -5.78
C ASP A 105 7.72 -24.67 -4.75
N SER A 106 8.28 -23.46 -4.82
CA SER A 106 9.21 -22.88 -3.83
C SER A 106 8.61 -22.77 -2.42
N VAL A 107 7.33 -22.35 -2.30
CA VAL A 107 6.64 -22.29 -1.00
C VAL A 107 6.43 -23.68 -0.43
N LYS A 108 6.08 -24.66 -1.24
CA LYS A 108 5.91 -26.07 -0.81
C LYS A 108 7.21 -26.65 -0.30
N ILE A 109 8.33 -26.42 -1.01
CA ILE A 109 9.66 -26.85 -0.62
C ILE A 109 10.03 -26.28 0.75
N TYR A 110 9.91 -24.95 0.91
CA TYR A 110 10.19 -24.29 2.17
C TYR A 110 9.37 -24.83 3.34
N LEU A 111 8.04 -24.99 3.14
CA LEU A 111 7.15 -25.51 4.19
C LEU A 111 7.49 -26.97 4.59
N ARG A 112 7.94 -27.78 3.64
CA ARG A 112 8.39 -29.15 3.89
C ARG A 112 9.68 -29.15 4.72
N GLU A 113 10.64 -28.29 4.37
CA GLU A 113 11.92 -28.19 5.07
C GLU A 113 11.75 -27.75 6.53
N ILE A 114 10.96 -26.71 6.80
CA ILE A 114 10.69 -26.29 8.18
C ILE A 114 9.88 -27.33 8.98
N GLY A 115 9.13 -28.19 8.28
CA GLY A 115 8.36 -29.26 8.91
C GLY A 115 9.21 -30.40 9.49
N TRP A 116 10.42 -30.61 8.99
CA TRP A 116 11.33 -31.65 9.47
C TRP A 116 11.93 -31.37 10.85
N VAL A 117 11.97 -30.11 11.24
CA VAL A 117 12.57 -29.72 12.52
C VAL A 117 11.54 -29.93 13.64
N PRO A 118 11.84 -30.75 14.67
CA PRO A 118 10.94 -30.97 15.79
C PRO A 118 10.75 -29.70 16.62
N LEU A 119 9.57 -29.57 17.22
CA LEU A 119 9.26 -28.47 18.13
C LEU A 119 10.01 -28.66 19.45
N LEU A 120 10.50 -27.56 20.03
CA LEU A 120 11.16 -27.58 21.34
C LEU A 120 10.15 -27.64 22.48
N THR A 121 10.53 -28.35 23.55
CA THR A 121 9.80 -28.28 24.81
C THR A 121 10.16 -26.98 25.57
N PRO A 122 9.31 -26.54 26.53
CA PRO A 122 9.58 -25.31 27.30
C PRO A 122 10.94 -25.41 28.06
N ASP A 123 11.29 -26.60 28.55
CA ASP A 123 12.54 -26.79 29.26
C ASP A 123 13.77 -26.69 28.35
N GLU A 124 13.65 -27.16 27.11
CA GLU A 124 14.69 -26.98 26.08
C GLU A 124 14.81 -25.52 25.62
N GLU A 125 13.70 -24.78 25.50
CA GLU A 125 13.72 -23.32 25.21
C GLU A 125 14.56 -22.59 26.28
N VAL A 126 14.34 -22.91 27.58
CA VAL A 126 15.08 -22.31 28.70
C VAL A 126 16.54 -22.74 28.71
N LYS A 127 16.84 -24.02 28.45
CA LYS A 127 18.23 -24.50 28.36
C LYS A 127 19.00 -23.78 27.26
N LEU A 128 18.44 -23.68 26.06
CA LEU A 128 19.06 -22.95 24.94
C LEU A 128 19.22 -21.47 25.25
N ALA A 129 18.25 -20.84 25.90
CA ALA A 129 18.33 -19.43 26.30
C ALA A 129 19.44 -19.20 27.35
N LYS A 130 19.64 -20.12 28.29
CA LYS A 130 20.75 -20.07 29.25
C LYS A 130 22.11 -20.15 28.57
N ILE A 131 22.26 -21.00 27.54
CA ILE A 131 23.50 -21.12 26.76
C ILE A 131 23.77 -19.80 26.01
N ILE A 132 22.73 -19.20 25.44
CA ILE A 132 22.84 -17.93 24.67
C ILE A 132 23.23 -16.76 25.57
N ALA A 133 22.70 -16.71 26.79
CA ALA A 133 22.92 -15.63 27.75
C ALA A 133 24.19 -15.80 28.62
N GLY A 134 24.68 -17.04 28.79
CA GLY A 134 25.80 -17.32 29.67
C GLY A 134 27.16 -16.93 29.07
N ASP A 135 28.01 -16.31 29.86
CA ASP A 135 29.35 -15.90 29.42
C ASP A 135 30.36 -17.07 29.47
N GLU A 136 30.00 -18.18 30.11
CA GLU A 136 30.83 -19.38 30.25
C GLU A 136 30.92 -20.22 28.96
N PHE A 137 30.02 -19.99 27.99
CA PHE A 137 29.92 -20.78 26.76
C PHE A 137 30.72 -20.13 25.61
N SER A 138 31.35 -20.98 24.78
CA SER A 138 32.06 -20.50 23.60
C SER A 138 31.07 -19.88 22.57
N GLU A 139 31.55 -18.92 21.78
CA GLU A 139 30.70 -18.30 20.74
C GLU A 139 30.14 -19.33 19.75
N LEU A 140 30.86 -20.40 19.45
CA LEU A 140 30.38 -21.50 18.60
C LEU A 140 29.19 -22.23 19.23
N GLN A 141 29.19 -22.45 20.55
CA GLN A 141 28.07 -23.06 21.28
C GLN A 141 26.86 -22.11 21.34
N LYS A 142 27.08 -20.82 21.53
CA LYS A 142 26.04 -19.79 21.49
C LYS A 142 25.40 -19.70 20.11
N GLU A 143 26.20 -19.75 19.05
CA GLU A 143 25.70 -19.71 17.67
C GLU A 143 24.89 -20.96 17.32
N THR A 144 25.33 -22.14 17.70
CA THR A 144 24.60 -23.40 17.53
C THR A 144 23.27 -23.38 18.29
N ALA A 145 23.26 -22.86 19.51
CA ALA A 145 22.04 -22.71 20.29
C ALA A 145 21.07 -21.68 19.64
N ARG A 146 21.58 -20.53 19.14
CA ARG A 146 20.79 -19.54 18.38
C ARG A 146 20.19 -20.17 17.13
N LYS A 147 20.97 -20.91 16.33
CA LYS A 147 20.49 -21.62 15.15
C LYS A 147 19.38 -22.62 15.49
N LYS A 148 19.60 -23.46 16.52
CA LYS A 148 18.62 -24.46 16.97
C LYS A 148 17.32 -23.82 17.44
N LEU A 149 17.39 -22.75 18.24
CA LEU A 149 16.20 -22.03 18.71
C LEU A 149 15.44 -21.34 17.55
N THR A 150 16.16 -20.78 16.58
CA THR A 150 15.57 -20.14 15.39
C THR A 150 14.88 -21.16 14.49
N THR A 151 15.56 -22.25 14.09
CA THR A 151 15.02 -23.25 13.17
C THR A 151 13.77 -23.95 13.71
N ALA A 152 13.74 -24.26 15.02
CA ALA A 152 12.59 -24.87 15.65
C ALA A 152 11.33 -23.95 15.69
N ASN A 153 11.54 -22.63 15.56
CA ASN A 153 10.46 -21.63 15.61
C ASN A 153 10.07 -21.02 14.25
N LEU A 154 10.61 -21.49 13.13
CA LEU A 154 10.23 -21.01 11.78
C LEU A 154 8.73 -21.20 11.48
N ARG A 155 8.14 -22.28 11.99
CA ARG A 155 6.68 -22.54 11.85
C ARG A 155 5.85 -21.45 12.51
N LEU A 156 6.31 -20.84 13.61
CA LEU A 156 5.65 -19.70 14.25
C LEU A 156 5.61 -18.49 13.31
N VAL A 157 6.73 -18.19 12.62
CA VAL A 157 6.81 -17.10 11.65
C VAL A 157 5.79 -17.27 10.54
N VAL A 158 5.69 -18.47 9.96
CA VAL A 158 4.72 -18.79 8.90
C VAL A 158 3.30 -18.57 9.37
N SER A 159 2.95 -18.98 10.60
CA SER A 159 1.61 -18.79 11.17
C SER A 159 1.21 -17.33 11.31
N ILE A 160 2.19 -16.45 11.56
CA ILE A 160 2.00 -15.00 11.67
C ILE A 160 1.95 -14.37 10.27
N ALA A 161 2.91 -14.70 9.40
CA ALA A 161 3.01 -14.17 8.03
C ALA A 161 1.74 -14.48 7.19
N LYS A 162 1.11 -15.65 7.40
CA LYS A 162 -0.16 -16.03 6.74
C LYS A 162 -1.26 -14.97 6.90
N LYS A 163 -1.28 -14.22 8.00
CA LYS A 163 -2.28 -13.16 8.25
C LYS A 163 -2.07 -11.90 7.40
N TYR A 164 -0.89 -11.75 6.81
CA TYR A 164 -0.47 -10.58 6.01
C TYR A 164 -0.35 -10.89 4.50
N LYS A 165 -0.68 -12.10 4.07
CA LYS A 165 -0.51 -12.60 2.68
C LYS A 165 -1.19 -11.72 1.61
N THR A 166 -2.23 -10.97 1.94
CA THR A 166 -3.00 -10.14 0.99
C THR A 166 -2.42 -8.74 0.79
N GLN A 167 -1.28 -8.44 1.40
CA GLN A 167 -0.69 -7.11 1.41
C GLN A 167 0.61 -7.10 0.59
N GLY A 168 0.54 -6.65 -0.65
CA GLY A 168 1.60 -6.20 -1.56
C GLY A 168 2.89 -7.01 -1.74
N LEU A 169 3.41 -7.68 -0.71
CA LEU A 169 4.62 -8.49 -0.77
C LEU A 169 4.34 -9.96 -1.02
N SER A 170 5.29 -10.68 -1.63
CA SER A 170 5.19 -12.13 -1.78
C SER A 170 5.16 -12.83 -0.42
N PHE A 171 4.52 -14.00 -0.36
CA PHE A 171 4.42 -14.73 0.90
C PHE A 171 5.79 -15.14 1.47
N LEU A 172 6.73 -15.53 0.60
CA LEU A 172 8.08 -15.89 1.03
C LEU A 172 8.86 -14.67 1.56
N ASP A 173 8.71 -13.50 0.95
CA ASP A 173 9.35 -12.27 1.44
C ASP A 173 8.82 -11.90 2.82
N LEU A 174 7.51 -11.99 3.04
CA LEU A 174 6.91 -11.79 4.37
C LEU A 174 7.47 -12.76 5.41
N VAL A 175 7.67 -14.02 5.02
CA VAL A 175 8.27 -15.04 5.90
C VAL A 175 9.73 -14.70 6.20
N GLN A 176 10.53 -14.29 5.19
CA GLN A 176 11.94 -13.95 5.41
C GLN A 176 12.10 -12.71 6.29
N GLU A 177 11.32 -11.68 6.08
CA GLU A 177 11.30 -10.51 6.97
C GLU A 177 10.87 -10.90 8.41
N GLY A 178 9.90 -11.80 8.51
CA GLY A 178 9.52 -12.40 9.79
C GLY A 178 10.63 -13.19 10.45
N ASN A 179 11.44 -13.94 9.68
CA ASN A 179 12.61 -14.69 10.16
C ASN A 179 13.69 -13.74 10.68
N LEU A 180 13.91 -12.58 10.02
CA LEU A 180 14.81 -11.53 10.55
C LEU A 180 14.31 -11.01 11.91
N GLY A 181 13.01 -10.84 12.06
CA GLY A 181 12.37 -10.51 13.33
C GLY A 181 12.58 -11.58 14.41
N LEU A 182 12.42 -12.86 14.03
CA LEU A 182 12.66 -14.00 14.91
C LEU A 182 14.11 -14.05 15.39
N MET A 183 15.10 -13.86 14.50
CA MET A 183 16.52 -13.82 14.87
C MET A 183 16.83 -12.72 15.89
N ARG A 184 16.22 -11.53 15.73
CA ARG A 184 16.34 -10.45 16.73
C ARG A 184 15.70 -10.83 18.05
N ALA A 185 14.57 -11.55 18.02
CA ALA A 185 13.93 -12.05 19.24
C ALA A 185 14.81 -13.06 19.98
N VAL A 186 15.46 -13.99 19.27
CA VAL A 186 16.40 -14.97 19.85
C VAL A 186 17.57 -14.28 20.54
N GLN A 187 18.14 -13.22 19.95
CA GLN A 187 19.26 -12.47 20.53
C GLN A 187 18.87 -11.71 21.82
N LYS A 188 17.63 -11.27 21.93
CA LYS A 188 17.14 -10.40 23.02
C LYS A 188 16.26 -11.13 24.03
N PHE A 189 16.09 -12.43 23.89
CA PHE A 189 15.22 -13.20 24.76
C PHE A 189 15.82 -13.40 26.13
N ASP A 190 15.05 -13.03 27.16
CA ASP A 190 15.41 -13.19 28.57
C ASP A 190 14.52 -14.27 29.21
N HIS A 191 15.12 -15.39 29.55
CA HIS A 191 14.45 -16.54 30.17
C HIS A 191 14.09 -16.30 31.65
N THR A 192 14.72 -15.32 32.33
CA THR A 192 14.47 -15.03 33.75
C THR A 192 13.07 -14.49 34.02
N LYS A 193 12.46 -13.89 33.00
CA LYS A 193 11.11 -13.31 33.09
C LYS A 193 9.97 -14.33 33.12
N GLY A 194 10.26 -15.64 32.98
CA GLY A 194 9.25 -16.71 33.08
C GLY A 194 8.24 -16.80 31.94
N PHE A 195 8.33 -15.97 30.90
CA PHE A 195 7.45 -16.04 29.73
C PHE A 195 7.95 -17.03 28.69
N LYS A 196 7.01 -17.67 27.95
CA LYS A 196 7.35 -18.52 26.80
C LYS A 196 8.02 -17.71 25.69
N PHE A 197 9.01 -18.29 25.02
CA PHE A 197 9.69 -17.65 23.89
C PHE A 197 8.72 -17.19 22.81
N SER A 198 7.71 -18.01 22.46
CA SER A 198 6.72 -17.69 21.45
C SER A 198 5.95 -16.38 21.71
N THR A 199 5.67 -16.04 22.98
CA THR A 199 5.00 -14.79 23.35
C THR A 199 5.83 -13.57 23.01
N TYR A 200 7.13 -13.63 23.35
CA TYR A 200 8.08 -12.56 23.05
C TYR A 200 8.40 -12.46 21.55
N ALA A 201 8.68 -13.59 20.90
CA ALA A 201 8.99 -13.66 19.47
C ALA A 201 7.86 -13.12 18.59
N THR A 202 6.61 -13.38 18.94
CA THR A 202 5.44 -12.89 18.18
C THR A 202 5.46 -11.37 18.01
N TRP A 203 5.90 -10.63 19.00
CA TRP A 203 6.01 -9.17 18.92
C TRP A 203 7.07 -8.73 17.90
N TRP A 204 8.27 -9.32 17.95
CA TRP A 204 9.36 -9.01 17.03
C TRP A 204 9.06 -9.42 15.59
N ILE A 205 8.47 -10.60 15.39
CA ILE A 205 8.05 -11.10 14.09
C ILE A 205 7.02 -10.16 13.48
N ARG A 206 5.99 -9.79 14.24
CA ARG A 206 4.96 -8.85 13.77
C ARG A 206 5.53 -7.48 13.43
N GLN A 207 6.41 -6.96 14.29
CA GLN A 207 7.07 -5.68 14.05
C GLN A 207 7.92 -5.69 12.79
N ALA A 208 8.68 -6.78 12.54
CA ALA A 208 9.48 -6.92 11.33
C ALA A 208 8.60 -6.97 10.07
N ILE A 209 7.56 -7.81 10.07
CA ILE A 209 6.63 -7.92 8.94
C ILE A 209 5.92 -6.60 8.65
N THR A 210 5.37 -5.92 9.67
CA THR A 210 4.65 -4.65 9.46
C THR A 210 5.59 -3.54 9.01
N ARG A 211 6.84 -3.54 9.45
CA ARG A 211 7.84 -2.60 9.00
C ARG A 211 8.24 -2.86 7.55
N ALA A 212 8.47 -4.12 7.18
CA ALA A 212 8.78 -4.49 5.80
C ALA A 212 7.64 -4.11 4.84
N LEU A 213 6.38 -4.34 5.23
CA LEU A 213 5.22 -3.88 4.45
C LEU A 213 5.23 -2.37 4.26
N ALA A 214 5.49 -1.60 5.31
CA ALA A 214 5.53 -0.15 5.22
C ALA A 214 6.68 0.38 4.35
N ASP A 215 7.81 -0.34 4.30
CA ASP A 215 9.02 0.07 3.59
C ASP A 215 9.07 -0.42 2.13
N GLN A 216 8.43 -1.55 1.78
CA GLN A 216 8.65 -2.27 0.53
C GLN A 216 7.36 -2.55 -0.27
N GLU A 217 6.14 -2.34 0.29
CA GLU A 217 4.87 -2.66 -0.38
C GLU A 217 4.61 -1.76 -1.60
N ASP A 218 4.92 -0.46 -1.48
CA ASP A 218 4.60 0.52 -2.51
C ASP A 218 5.78 0.72 -3.47
N ILE A 219 5.53 0.78 -4.78
CA ILE A 219 6.53 1.08 -5.82
C ILE A 219 7.21 2.43 -5.54
N ILE A 220 6.42 3.43 -5.14
CA ILE A 220 6.92 4.72 -4.68
C ILE A 220 6.98 4.65 -3.15
N ARG A 221 8.20 4.49 -2.61
CA ARG A 221 8.42 4.37 -1.16
C ARG A 221 7.81 5.56 -0.40
N LYS A 222 7.05 5.24 0.63
CA LYS A 222 6.44 6.21 1.55
C LYS A 222 7.08 6.10 2.95
N PRO A 223 7.30 7.22 3.66
CA PRO A 223 7.77 7.17 5.04
C PRO A 223 6.76 6.46 5.95
N VAL A 224 7.26 5.69 6.94
CA VAL A 224 6.44 4.87 7.85
C VAL A 224 5.32 5.67 8.52
N HIS A 225 5.62 6.90 8.97
CA HIS A 225 4.62 7.76 9.62
C HIS A 225 3.46 8.19 8.68
N ILE A 226 3.70 8.21 7.35
CA ILE A 226 2.64 8.47 6.36
C ILE A 226 1.81 7.20 6.16
N VAL A 227 2.45 6.02 6.07
CA VAL A 227 1.76 4.72 5.99
C VAL A 227 0.84 4.51 7.21
N GLU A 228 1.31 4.84 8.41
CA GLU A 228 0.48 4.81 9.62
C GLU A 228 -0.75 5.73 9.53
N LYS A 229 -0.56 6.97 9.02
CA LYS A 229 -1.68 7.90 8.79
C LYS A 229 -2.67 7.37 7.76
N ILE A 230 -2.19 6.77 6.66
CA ILE A 230 -3.03 6.14 5.63
C ILE A 230 -3.83 4.99 6.25
N ASN A 231 -3.20 4.13 7.06
CA ASN A 231 -3.87 3.02 7.72
C ASN A 231 -4.93 3.49 8.75
N LYS A 232 -4.64 4.53 9.52
CA LYS A 232 -5.62 5.18 10.41
C LYS A 232 -6.79 5.76 9.61
N LEU A 233 -6.51 6.40 8.47
CA LEU A 233 -7.54 6.96 7.58
C LEU A 233 -8.43 5.85 6.99
N LYS A 234 -7.84 4.75 6.50
CA LYS A 234 -8.59 3.59 5.99
C LYS A 234 -9.50 3.01 7.08
N LYS A 235 -8.98 2.84 8.31
CA LYS A 235 -9.76 2.33 9.45
C LYS A 235 -10.91 3.29 9.80
N ALA A 236 -10.64 4.59 9.90
CA ALA A 236 -11.66 5.61 10.17
C ALA A 236 -12.74 5.65 9.09
N SER A 237 -12.34 5.55 7.81
CA SER A 237 -13.24 5.50 6.66
C SER A 237 -14.16 4.27 6.74
N SER A 238 -13.60 3.08 6.96
CA SER A 238 -14.37 1.84 7.10
C SER A 238 -15.39 1.90 8.25
N GLU A 239 -14.99 2.43 9.40
CA GLU A 239 -15.89 2.57 10.57
C GLU A 239 -17.04 3.55 10.33
N ILE A 240 -16.80 4.66 9.60
CA ILE A 240 -17.86 5.62 9.26
C ILE A 240 -18.78 5.02 8.17
N SER A 241 -18.22 4.41 7.13
CA SER A 241 -19.00 3.75 6.08
C SER A 241 -19.89 2.63 6.65
N GLN A 242 -19.38 1.84 7.60
CA GLN A 242 -20.17 0.80 8.27
C GLN A 242 -21.34 1.36 9.06
N LYS A 243 -21.18 2.56 9.65
CA LYS A 243 -22.26 3.22 10.44
C LYS A 243 -23.27 3.93 9.55
N LYS A 244 -22.82 4.57 8.46
CA LYS A 244 -23.65 5.44 7.60
C LYS A 244 -24.17 4.76 6.35
N GLY A 245 -23.51 3.68 5.90
CA GLY A 245 -23.82 3.03 4.62
C GLY A 245 -23.31 3.78 3.38
N THR A 246 -22.67 4.94 3.54
CA THR A 246 -22.12 5.79 2.45
C THR A 246 -20.65 6.11 2.70
N GLU A 247 -19.92 6.48 1.63
CA GLU A 247 -18.54 6.93 1.78
C GLU A 247 -18.46 8.23 2.60
N PRO A 248 -17.47 8.31 3.54
CA PRO A 248 -17.30 9.49 4.38
C PRO A 248 -16.71 10.66 3.61
N THR A 249 -17.21 11.86 3.92
CA THR A 249 -16.66 13.11 3.41
C THR A 249 -15.29 13.42 4.04
N PRO A 250 -14.41 14.20 3.36
CA PRO A 250 -13.14 14.63 3.94
C PRO A 250 -13.28 15.39 5.26
N HIS A 251 -14.39 16.07 5.46
CA HIS A 251 -14.69 16.82 6.68
C HIS A 251 -14.98 15.89 7.87
N GLU A 252 -15.76 14.83 7.66
CA GLU A 252 -16.07 13.83 8.67
C GLU A 252 -14.84 13.03 9.07
N LEU A 253 -14.00 12.68 8.09
CA LEU A 253 -12.71 12.04 8.34
C LEU A 253 -11.78 12.95 9.13
N GLY A 254 -11.73 14.24 8.77
CA GLY A 254 -10.94 15.25 9.47
C GLY A 254 -11.35 15.40 10.92
N SER A 255 -12.67 15.48 11.19
CA SER A 255 -13.22 15.54 12.56
C SER A 255 -12.87 14.30 13.38
N LYS A 256 -12.92 13.10 12.79
CA LYS A 256 -12.58 11.85 13.48
C LYS A 256 -11.09 11.69 13.76
N MET A 257 -10.24 12.22 12.87
CA MET A 257 -8.78 12.12 12.99
C MET A 257 -8.12 13.33 13.64
N ASN A 258 -8.89 14.34 14.05
CA ASN A 258 -8.42 15.62 14.57
C ASN A 258 -7.44 16.31 13.59
N MET A 259 -7.79 16.36 12.30
CA MET A 259 -6.99 16.95 11.24
C MET A 259 -7.85 17.87 10.34
N PRO A 260 -7.27 18.92 9.74
CA PRO A 260 -7.99 19.74 8.77
C PRO A 260 -8.31 18.91 7.51
N PRO A 261 -9.45 19.16 6.85
CA PRO A 261 -9.91 18.41 5.67
C PRO A 261 -8.93 18.50 4.49
N THR A 262 -8.20 19.59 4.35
CA THR A 262 -7.14 19.76 3.35
C THR A 262 -6.05 18.69 3.50
N LYS A 263 -5.60 18.45 4.74
CA LYS A 263 -4.58 17.43 5.04
C LYS A 263 -5.07 16.01 4.82
N VAL A 264 -6.37 15.75 5.02
CA VAL A 264 -6.99 14.46 4.69
C VAL A 264 -6.96 14.23 3.17
N GLN A 265 -7.23 15.27 2.36
CA GLN A 265 -7.16 15.18 0.90
C GLN A 265 -5.72 14.95 0.41
N GLU A 266 -4.72 15.60 1.01
CA GLU A 266 -3.30 15.35 0.71
C GLU A 266 -2.92 13.89 0.99
N ILE A 267 -3.30 13.35 2.17
CA ILE A 267 -3.05 11.95 2.50
C ILE A 267 -3.76 11.01 1.52
N ARG A 268 -4.98 11.32 1.07
CA ARG A 268 -5.70 10.55 0.05
C ARG A 268 -4.95 10.55 -1.30
N LYS A 269 -4.40 11.70 -1.73
CA LYS A 269 -3.58 11.77 -2.95
C LYS A 269 -2.32 10.91 -2.83
N ILE A 270 -1.61 10.99 -1.69
CA ILE A 270 -0.41 10.18 -1.43
C ILE A 270 -0.74 8.68 -1.34
N ALA A 271 -1.95 8.32 -0.88
CA ALA A 271 -2.39 6.94 -0.75
C ALA A 271 -2.69 6.25 -2.10
N GLN A 272 -2.81 6.99 -3.20
CA GLN A 272 -3.03 6.42 -4.53
C GLN A 272 -1.88 5.53 -4.93
N ARG A 273 -2.20 4.39 -5.55
CA ARG A 273 -1.23 3.46 -6.12
C ARG A 273 -1.09 3.73 -7.61
N PRO A 274 0.13 3.62 -8.18
CA PRO A 274 0.31 3.69 -9.62
C PRO A 274 -0.42 2.53 -10.30
N ILE A 275 -0.92 2.80 -11.51
CA ILE A 275 -1.57 1.82 -12.38
C ILE A 275 -0.53 1.31 -13.38
N SER A 276 -0.55 0.03 -13.71
CA SER A 276 0.35 -0.54 -14.71
C SER A 276 0.05 0.03 -16.10
N LEU A 277 1.08 0.38 -16.83
CA LEU A 277 0.98 0.82 -18.23
C LEU A 277 0.54 -0.30 -19.17
N GLU A 278 0.78 -1.55 -18.79
CA GLU A 278 0.38 -2.75 -19.53
C GLU A 278 -1.09 -3.15 -19.29
N THR A 279 -1.83 -2.38 -18.47
CA THR A 279 -3.24 -2.66 -18.21
C THR A 279 -4.01 -2.64 -19.52
N PRO A 280 -4.71 -3.74 -19.90
CA PRO A 280 -5.49 -3.79 -21.13
C PRO A 280 -6.69 -2.83 -21.03
N ILE A 281 -7.00 -2.17 -22.14
CA ILE A 281 -8.15 -1.27 -22.28
C ILE A 281 -9.01 -1.76 -23.44
N GLY A 282 -10.33 -1.88 -23.21
CA GLY A 282 -11.29 -2.36 -24.18
C GLY A 282 -11.55 -3.85 -24.09
N GLU A 283 -12.46 -4.34 -24.94
CA GLU A 283 -12.88 -5.76 -24.97
C GLU A 283 -11.87 -6.67 -25.71
N ASP A 284 -11.04 -6.10 -26.59
CA ASP A 284 -10.16 -6.85 -27.49
C ASP A 284 -8.78 -7.19 -26.91
N GLU A 285 -8.48 -6.86 -25.67
CA GLU A 285 -7.19 -7.10 -24.94
C GLU A 285 -5.91 -6.64 -25.67
N ASN A 286 -6.00 -6.18 -26.93
CA ASN A 286 -4.86 -5.79 -27.76
C ASN A 286 -4.36 -4.35 -27.50
N SER A 287 -5.17 -3.52 -26.83
CA SER A 287 -4.85 -2.14 -26.51
C SER A 287 -4.42 -2.01 -25.05
N GLN A 288 -3.28 -1.39 -24.81
CA GLN A 288 -2.74 -1.14 -23.47
C GLN A 288 -2.79 0.34 -23.13
N LEU A 289 -2.85 0.67 -21.85
CA LEU A 289 -2.87 2.06 -21.36
C LEU A 289 -1.70 2.90 -21.91
N GLN A 290 -0.53 2.30 -22.08
CA GLN A 290 0.66 2.97 -22.63
C GLN A 290 0.45 3.55 -24.05
N HIS A 291 -0.41 2.94 -24.87
CA HIS A 291 -0.66 3.41 -26.23
C HIS A 291 -1.47 4.72 -26.28
N PHE A 292 -2.13 5.08 -25.21
CA PHE A 292 -2.92 6.31 -25.08
C PHE A 292 -2.15 7.45 -24.40
N LEU A 293 -0.94 7.20 -23.92
CA LEU A 293 -0.14 8.22 -23.26
C LEU A 293 0.72 8.96 -24.29
N GLU A 294 0.51 10.26 -24.38
CA GLU A 294 1.27 11.15 -25.24
C GLU A 294 2.68 11.38 -24.67
N ASP A 295 3.70 11.36 -25.56
CA ASP A 295 5.07 11.72 -25.19
C ASP A 295 5.21 13.24 -25.08
N GLN A 296 5.36 13.72 -23.86
CA GLN A 296 5.52 15.15 -23.56
C GLN A 296 6.94 15.67 -23.81
N ARG A 297 7.94 14.80 -24.07
CA ARG A 297 9.33 15.21 -24.32
C ARG A 297 9.55 15.58 -25.79
N ILE A 298 8.86 14.93 -26.68
CA ILE A 298 8.92 15.23 -28.10
C ILE A 298 7.93 16.36 -28.35
N ALA A 299 8.45 17.46 -28.91
CA ALA A 299 7.59 18.56 -29.30
C ALA A 299 6.61 18.13 -30.39
N ASN A 300 5.35 18.53 -30.27
CA ASN A 300 4.33 18.24 -31.27
C ASN A 300 4.80 18.74 -32.66
N PRO A 301 4.64 17.95 -33.75
CA PRO A 301 5.02 18.35 -35.09
C PRO A 301 4.51 19.73 -35.50
N ASP A 302 3.27 20.03 -35.18
CA ASP A 302 2.67 21.34 -35.50
C ASP A 302 3.39 22.50 -34.78
N SER A 303 3.67 22.33 -33.50
CA SER A 303 4.42 23.36 -32.73
C SER A 303 5.85 23.50 -33.21
N SER A 304 6.48 22.42 -33.66
CA SER A 304 7.84 22.45 -34.22
C SER A 304 7.88 23.13 -35.58
N ALA A 305 6.91 22.85 -36.45
CA ALA A 305 6.75 23.53 -37.75
C ALA A 305 6.48 25.03 -37.56
N MET A 306 5.58 25.36 -36.61
CA MET A 306 5.26 26.77 -36.30
C MET A 306 6.47 27.53 -35.76
N LYS A 307 7.25 26.94 -34.85
CA LYS A 307 8.50 27.55 -34.35
C LYS A 307 9.52 27.76 -35.45
N ARG A 308 9.58 26.84 -36.44
CA ARG A 308 10.48 26.97 -37.59
C ARG A 308 10.03 28.12 -38.51
N LEU A 309 8.73 28.19 -38.82
CA LEU A 309 8.16 29.30 -39.61
C LEU A 309 8.37 30.64 -38.93
N LEU A 310 8.11 30.72 -37.63
CA LEU A 310 8.37 31.92 -36.84
C LEU A 310 9.86 32.33 -36.92
N ARG A 311 10.79 31.37 -36.81
CA ARG A 311 12.23 31.65 -36.94
C ARG A 311 12.60 32.17 -38.31
N GLU A 312 12.06 31.58 -39.38
CA GLU A 312 12.27 32.05 -40.74
C GLU A 312 11.72 33.46 -40.98
N GLU A 313 10.54 33.77 -40.48
CA GLU A 313 9.98 35.14 -40.56
C GLU A 313 10.76 36.14 -39.72
N LEU A 314 11.20 35.77 -38.50
CA LEU A 314 12.09 36.60 -37.70
C LEU A 314 13.42 36.88 -38.41
N GLU A 315 14.03 35.90 -39.07
CA GLU A 315 15.26 36.11 -39.86
C GLU A 315 15.01 37.08 -41.03
N LYS A 316 13.89 36.94 -41.76
CA LYS A 316 13.53 37.93 -42.80
C LYS A 316 13.40 39.35 -42.24
N VAL A 317 12.79 39.50 -41.09
CA VAL A 317 12.62 40.79 -40.42
C VAL A 317 13.98 41.33 -39.95
N LEU A 318 14.83 40.48 -39.32
CA LEU A 318 16.17 40.86 -38.90
C LEU A 318 17.08 41.26 -40.05
N ASN A 319 16.93 40.68 -41.24
CA ASN A 319 17.69 41.03 -42.43
C ASN A 319 17.37 42.44 -42.97
N THR A 320 16.31 43.08 -42.49
CA THR A 320 15.98 44.47 -42.81
C THR A 320 16.76 45.49 -41.97
N LEU A 321 17.48 45.03 -40.93
CA LEU A 321 18.35 45.87 -40.07
C LEU A 321 19.73 46.00 -40.71
N SER A 322 20.49 47.02 -40.26
CA SER A 322 21.90 47.11 -40.61
C SER A 322 22.69 45.95 -40.01
N ASP A 323 23.82 45.55 -40.64
CA ASP A 323 24.59 44.37 -40.18
C ASP A 323 25.06 44.48 -38.74
N ARG A 324 25.36 45.71 -38.29
CA ARG A 324 25.76 45.93 -36.90
C ARG A 324 24.59 45.78 -35.93
N GLU A 325 23.43 46.32 -36.26
CA GLU A 325 22.18 46.19 -35.45
C GLU A 325 21.72 44.74 -35.41
N ARG A 326 21.77 44.02 -36.56
CA ARG A 326 21.38 42.61 -36.67
C ARG A 326 22.27 41.72 -35.78
N ARG A 327 23.59 41.84 -35.82
CA ARG A 327 24.51 41.05 -35.01
C ARG A 327 24.34 41.32 -33.53
N VAL A 328 24.13 42.56 -33.12
CA VAL A 328 23.86 42.90 -31.72
C VAL A 328 22.58 42.26 -31.22
N ILE A 329 21.49 42.30 -32.00
CA ILE A 329 20.20 41.66 -31.64
C ILE A 329 20.35 40.14 -31.58
N ARG A 330 21.01 39.53 -32.58
CA ARG A 330 21.20 38.07 -32.62
C ARG A 330 21.94 37.55 -31.38
N ARG A 331 23.02 38.20 -30.98
CA ARG A 331 23.79 37.88 -29.77
C ARG A 331 22.98 38.14 -28.49
N ARG A 332 22.37 39.30 -28.41
CA ARG A 332 21.60 39.69 -27.21
C ARG A 332 20.45 38.71 -26.90
N PHE A 333 19.72 38.26 -27.91
CA PHE A 333 18.56 37.40 -27.78
C PHE A 333 18.84 35.94 -28.08
N GLY A 334 20.09 35.52 -28.26
CA GLY A 334 20.49 34.12 -28.37
C GLY A 334 19.96 33.42 -29.63
N PHE A 335 19.83 34.13 -30.77
CA PHE A 335 19.35 33.51 -31.99
C PHE A 335 20.32 32.45 -32.60
N ASP A 336 21.64 32.61 -32.28
CA ASP A 336 22.69 31.71 -32.84
C ASP A 336 22.91 30.51 -31.91
N ASP A 337 23.16 30.78 -30.64
CA ASP A 337 23.65 29.77 -29.65
C ASP A 337 22.59 29.42 -28.59
N GLY A 338 21.41 30.04 -28.63
CA GLY A 338 20.36 29.85 -27.60
C GLY A 338 20.69 30.49 -26.26
N HIS A 339 21.84 31.22 -26.16
CA HIS A 339 22.28 31.86 -24.93
C HIS A 339 22.02 33.39 -24.98
N TYR A 340 21.46 33.95 -23.92
CA TYR A 340 21.16 35.37 -23.78
C TYR A 340 22.38 36.10 -23.20
N TYR A 341 23.04 36.94 -24.00
CA TYR A 341 24.18 37.68 -23.55
C TYR A 341 23.79 39.02 -22.92
N THR A 342 24.51 39.44 -21.87
CA THR A 342 24.32 40.75 -21.24
C THR A 342 24.83 41.87 -22.14
N LEU A 343 24.36 43.12 -21.93
CA LEU A 343 24.83 44.29 -22.71
C LEU A 343 26.33 44.52 -22.56
N GLU A 344 26.92 44.12 -21.44
CA GLU A 344 28.34 44.27 -21.18
C GLU A 344 29.17 43.24 -21.94
N GLU A 345 28.72 41.98 -21.99
CA GLU A 345 29.38 40.92 -22.74
C GLU A 345 29.34 41.21 -24.24
N VAL A 346 28.17 41.60 -24.76
CA VAL A 346 28.06 42.05 -26.15
C VAL A 346 28.94 43.26 -26.40
N GLY A 347 29.03 44.21 -25.44
CA GLY A 347 29.92 45.36 -25.52
C GLY A 347 31.39 44.98 -25.66
N ARG A 348 31.87 44.02 -24.88
CA ARG A 348 33.22 43.47 -24.95
C ARG A 348 33.51 42.84 -26.29
N GLU A 349 32.59 42.03 -26.81
CA GLU A 349 32.74 41.36 -28.14
C GLU A 349 32.85 42.37 -29.30
N PHE A 350 32.08 43.47 -29.24
CA PHE A 350 32.04 44.47 -30.31
C PHE A 350 32.99 45.65 -30.07
N GLY A 351 33.77 45.65 -28.97
CA GLY A 351 34.72 46.73 -28.63
C GLY A 351 34.08 48.08 -28.35
N VAL A 352 32.87 48.11 -27.77
CA VAL A 352 32.10 49.32 -27.47
C VAL A 352 31.55 49.30 -26.06
N THR A 353 31.21 50.48 -25.55
CA THR A 353 30.66 50.61 -24.20
C THR A 353 29.27 50.01 -24.08
N ARG A 354 28.90 49.54 -22.89
CA ARG A 354 27.57 49.02 -22.54
C ARG A 354 26.44 49.98 -23.00
N GLU A 355 26.62 51.27 -22.79
CA GLU A 355 25.61 52.26 -23.15
C GLU A 355 25.45 52.36 -24.68
N ARG A 356 26.54 52.22 -25.42
CA ARG A 356 26.47 52.23 -26.88
C ARG A 356 25.70 51.03 -27.42
N ILE A 357 25.89 49.84 -26.85
CA ILE A 357 25.08 48.64 -27.21
C ILE A 357 23.61 48.89 -26.87
N ARG A 358 23.28 49.46 -25.71
CA ARG A 358 21.89 49.81 -25.33
C ARG A 358 21.23 50.75 -26.33
N GLN A 359 22.00 51.76 -26.83
CA GLN A 359 21.50 52.67 -27.87
C GLN A 359 21.25 51.96 -29.20
N ILE A 360 22.14 51.05 -29.61
CA ILE A 360 21.99 50.27 -30.83
C ILE A 360 20.78 49.34 -30.71
N GLU A 361 20.63 48.63 -29.60
CA GLU A 361 19.47 47.76 -29.31
C GLU A 361 18.16 48.55 -29.36
N ALA A 362 18.07 49.68 -28.63
CA ALA A 362 16.88 50.54 -28.62
C ALA A 362 16.51 51.05 -30.01
N LYS A 363 17.50 51.43 -30.81
CA LYS A 363 17.30 51.85 -32.19
C LYS A 363 16.83 50.73 -33.06
N ALA A 364 17.41 49.56 -32.95
CA ALA A 364 17.03 48.36 -33.69
C ALA A 364 15.60 47.94 -33.34
N LEU A 365 15.26 47.85 -32.04
CA LEU A 365 13.91 47.51 -31.60
C LEU A 365 12.86 48.54 -32.06
N ARG A 366 13.19 49.85 -32.05
CA ARG A 366 12.30 50.87 -32.58
C ARG A 366 12.03 50.71 -34.07
N ARG A 367 13.06 50.35 -34.85
CA ARG A 367 12.91 50.01 -36.30
C ARG A 367 12.08 48.77 -36.52
N LEU A 368 12.23 47.74 -35.68
CA LEU A 368 11.43 46.50 -35.76
C LEU A 368 9.97 46.74 -35.40
N LYS A 369 9.68 47.64 -34.47
CA LYS A 369 8.31 48.00 -34.03
C LYS A 369 7.51 48.74 -35.10
N SER A 370 8.13 49.18 -36.21
CA SER A 370 7.37 49.86 -37.27
C SER A 370 6.28 48.93 -37.86
N GLN A 371 5.07 49.44 -38.09
CA GLN A 371 3.86 48.67 -38.46
C GLN A 371 4.07 47.68 -39.62
N LYS A 372 4.81 48.08 -40.65
CA LYS A 372 5.05 47.21 -41.82
C LYS A 372 5.88 45.93 -41.51
N ARG A 373 6.63 45.90 -40.40
CA ARG A 373 7.51 44.80 -40.02
C ARG A 373 6.90 43.97 -38.88
N SER A 374 6.11 44.59 -38.02
CA SER A 374 5.47 43.91 -36.90
C SER A 374 4.28 43.04 -37.30
N VAL A 375 3.58 43.39 -38.42
CA VAL A 375 2.39 42.63 -38.91
C VAL A 375 2.76 41.18 -39.15
N ARG A 376 3.92 40.88 -39.78
CA ARG A 376 4.34 39.49 -40.10
C ARG A 376 4.59 38.61 -38.89
N VAL A 377 4.91 39.22 -37.74
CA VAL A 377 5.20 38.46 -36.52
C VAL A 377 3.97 38.41 -35.59
N LYS A 378 3.01 39.33 -35.75
CA LYS A 378 1.79 39.35 -34.96
C LYS A 378 0.93 38.11 -35.13
N ASP A 379 0.83 37.60 -36.37
CA ASP A 379 0.05 36.39 -36.67
C ASP A 379 0.49 35.14 -35.87
N PHE A 380 1.75 35.17 -35.39
CA PHE A 380 2.29 34.09 -34.55
C PHE A 380 2.13 34.34 -33.02
N LEU A 381 1.62 35.52 -32.58
CA LEU A 381 1.38 35.81 -31.18
C LEU A 381 -0.05 35.50 -30.73
N ASP A 382 -0.99 35.46 -31.71
CA ASP A 382 -2.41 35.25 -31.46
C ASP A 382 -2.82 33.75 -31.62
N MET A 383 -1.82 32.86 -31.85
CA MET A 383 -1.94 31.40 -31.91
C MET A 383 -1.24 30.75 -30.70
#